data_81a8d75982fb549feee98dd09c60b9b8
#
_entry.id   81a8d75982fb549feee98dd09c60b9b8
#
_cell.length_a   1.000
_cell.length_b   1.000
_cell.length_c   1.000
_cell.angle_alpha   90.00
_cell.angle_beta   90.00
_cell.angle_gamma   90.00
#
_symmetry.space_group_name_H-M   'P 1'
#
loop_
_entity.id
_entity.type
_entity.pdbx_description
1 polymer ?
#
loop_
_entity_poly.entity_id
_entity_poly.type
_entity_poly.pdbx_seq_one_letter_code
_entity_poly.pdbx_strand_id
1 'polypeptide(L)'
;MSKAFSSLEWHIAGRYLRAKRRESFISVIAGFSFLGIMLGVATLIVVIAVMTGFRADLLDRILGVNGHATIRAYESRFVDRDALAGRLQEVDGVVLATPLVDGQAMLSSGDAARGVLLRGLPIDKLQQLPSLEGNIIEGALADLDAPKTIAIGARLAERFGFKVGQKISLISPRGT
;
A
#
# COMPACT_ATOMS: atom_id res chain seq x y z
N MET A 1 35.52 -14.63 24.14
CA MET A 1 34.89 -13.36 23.77
C MET A 1 34.80 -12.52 25.04
N SER A 2 35.68 -11.51 25.19
CA SER A 2 35.69 -10.62 26.36
C SER A 2 34.40 -9.75 26.29
N LYS A 3 33.69 -9.72 27.42
CA LYS A 3 32.53 -8.81 27.55
C LYS A 3 33.05 -7.37 27.45
N ALA A 4 32.89 -6.74 26.31
CA ALA A 4 33.09 -5.31 26.19
C ALA A 4 32.12 -4.62 27.16
N PHE A 5 32.66 -3.71 27.97
CA PHE A 5 31.95 -2.95 29.02
C PHE A 5 31.64 -3.73 30.29
N SER A 6 32.68 -3.94 31.12
CA SER A 6 32.50 -4.37 32.50
C SER A 6 31.94 -3.22 33.35
N SER A 7 31.26 -3.57 34.46
CA SER A 7 30.73 -2.56 35.40
C SER A 7 31.85 -1.65 35.98
N LEU A 8 33.07 -2.12 36.01
CA LEU A 8 34.26 -1.37 36.42
C LEU A 8 34.59 -0.27 35.42
N GLU A 9 34.52 -0.54 34.12
CA GLU A 9 34.79 0.42 33.06
C GLU A 9 33.74 1.56 33.07
N TRP A 10 32.50 1.23 33.31
CA TRP A 10 31.43 2.22 33.49
C TRP A 10 31.66 3.10 34.73
N HIS A 11 32.14 2.53 35.83
CA HIS A 11 32.46 3.29 37.05
C HIS A 11 33.66 4.23 36.82
N ILE A 12 34.70 3.73 36.13
CA ILE A 12 35.87 4.53 35.82
C ILE A 12 35.52 5.66 34.85
N ALA A 13 34.76 5.36 33.78
CA ALA A 13 34.30 6.36 32.83
C ALA A 13 33.44 7.45 33.49
N GLY A 14 32.48 7.06 34.34
CA GLY A 14 31.64 7.99 35.09
C GLY A 14 32.44 8.89 36.09
N ARG A 15 33.50 8.32 36.69
CA ARG A 15 34.38 9.07 37.60
C ARG A 15 35.29 10.04 36.86
N TYR A 16 35.76 9.66 35.65
CA TYR A 16 36.54 10.57 34.79
C TYR A 16 35.71 11.73 34.26
N LEU A 17 34.48 11.52 33.90
CA LEU A 17 33.55 12.58 33.50
C LEU A 17 33.17 13.51 34.65
N ARG A 18 33.31 13.07 35.92
CA ARG A 18 32.94 13.83 37.12
C ARG A 18 34.14 14.41 37.87
N ALA A 19 35.36 14.20 37.39
CA ALA A 19 36.59 14.57 38.10
C ALA A 19 36.98 16.04 37.90
N LYS A 20 37.08 16.73 39.02
CA LYS A 20 37.78 17.97 39.35
C LYS A 20 37.17 19.31 38.88
N ARG A 21 36.83 20.08 39.90
CA ARG A 21 36.36 21.47 39.89
C ARG A 21 37.12 22.48 38.98
N ARG A 22 38.28 22.16 38.44
CA ARG A 22 39.06 23.04 37.55
C ARG A 22 38.77 22.85 36.05
N GLU A 23 38.07 21.79 35.69
CA GLU A 23 37.75 21.44 34.28
C GLU A 23 36.23 21.43 34.00
N SER A 24 35.46 22.14 34.85
CA SER A 24 34.01 22.24 34.70
C SER A 24 33.55 22.71 33.31
N PHE A 25 34.35 23.55 32.68
CA PHE A 25 34.07 24.08 31.35
C PHE A 25 34.19 22.98 30.25
N ILE A 26 35.20 22.12 30.35
CA ILE A 26 35.42 21.03 29.41
C ILE A 26 34.28 19.99 29.53
N SER A 27 33.84 19.69 30.76
CA SER A 27 32.74 18.76 31.01
C SER A 27 31.40 19.29 30.44
N VAL A 28 31.17 20.59 30.50
CA VAL A 28 29.97 21.21 29.90
C VAL A 28 30.00 21.11 28.37
N ILE A 29 31.14 21.42 27.75
CA ILE A 29 31.30 21.29 26.31
C ILE A 29 31.10 19.82 25.86
N ALA A 30 31.70 18.87 26.57
CA ALA A 30 31.51 17.43 26.27
C ALA A 30 30.05 17.03 26.42
N GLY A 31 29.34 17.50 27.43
CA GLY A 31 27.92 17.29 27.62
C GLY A 31 27.06 17.81 26.46
N PHE A 32 27.31 19.06 26.05
CA PHE A 32 26.62 19.62 24.88
C PHE A 32 26.92 18.89 23.57
N SER A 33 28.17 18.50 23.36
CA SER A 33 28.58 17.72 22.18
C SER A 33 27.88 16.33 22.18
N PHE A 34 27.81 15.67 23.33
CA PHE A 34 27.12 14.40 23.46
C PHE A 34 25.61 14.54 23.17
N LEU A 35 24.96 15.55 23.75
CA LEU A 35 23.56 15.86 23.48
C LEU A 35 23.32 16.19 22.01
N GLY A 36 24.18 16.96 21.39
CA GLY A 36 24.08 17.28 19.96
C GLY A 36 24.16 16.04 19.07
N ILE A 37 25.13 15.17 19.33
CA ILE A 37 25.26 13.90 18.58
C ILE A 37 24.05 12.99 18.84
N MET A 38 23.61 12.86 20.09
CA MET A 38 22.46 12.04 20.45
C MET A 38 21.19 12.51 19.74
N LEU A 39 20.92 13.81 19.74
CA LEU A 39 19.77 14.39 19.05
C LEU A 39 19.89 14.22 17.53
N GLY A 40 21.07 14.42 16.97
CA GLY A 40 21.32 14.21 15.53
C GLY A 40 21.05 12.78 15.10
N VAL A 41 21.57 11.80 15.84
CA VAL A 41 21.34 10.37 15.55
C VAL A 41 19.87 10.00 15.78
N ALA A 42 19.25 10.46 16.85
CA ALA A 42 17.84 10.22 17.11
C ALA A 42 16.95 10.76 15.98
N THR A 43 17.19 11.97 15.52
CA THR A 43 16.46 12.59 14.42
C THR A 43 16.63 11.77 13.13
N LEU A 44 17.85 11.32 12.83
CA LEU A 44 18.12 10.49 11.65
C LEU A 44 17.34 9.17 11.70
N ILE A 45 17.33 8.50 12.86
CA ILE A 45 16.59 7.25 13.04
C ILE A 45 15.09 7.48 12.84
N VAL A 46 14.53 8.53 13.43
CA VAL A 46 13.11 8.86 13.29
C VAL A 46 12.76 9.13 11.81
N VAL A 47 13.56 9.93 11.12
CA VAL A 47 13.32 10.24 9.69
C VAL A 47 13.35 8.97 8.84
N ILE A 48 14.34 8.10 9.05
CA ILE A 48 14.43 6.83 8.30
C ILE A 48 13.24 5.92 8.63
N ALA A 49 12.85 5.81 9.88
CA ALA A 49 11.73 4.97 10.31
C ALA A 49 10.40 5.46 9.70
N VAL A 50 10.14 6.78 9.74
CA VAL A 50 8.94 7.37 9.14
C VAL A 50 8.94 7.17 7.63
N MET A 51 10.08 7.42 6.94
CA MET A 51 10.17 7.25 5.50
C MET A 51 9.95 5.80 5.08
N THR A 52 10.53 4.85 5.82
CA THR A 52 10.38 3.41 5.53
C THR A 52 8.94 2.95 5.76
N GLY A 53 8.32 3.37 6.88
CA GLY A 53 6.93 3.06 7.18
C GLY A 53 5.96 3.66 6.16
N PHE A 54 6.17 4.92 5.79
CA PHE A 54 5.36 5.59 4.77
C PHE A 54 5.48 4.93 3.39
N ARG A 55 6.70 4.53 3.01
CA ARG A 55 6.90 3.81 1.74
C ARG A 55 6.18 2.46 1.72
N ALA A 56 6.22 1.71 2.80
CA ALA A 56 5.52 0.43 2.91
C ALA A 56 3.99 0.63 2.83
N ASP A 57 3.43 1.54 3.62
CA ASP A 57 1.99 1.85 3.60
C ASP A 57 1.50 2.36 2.24
N LEU A 58 2.31 3.21 1.57
CA LEU A 58 2.00 3.66 0.22
C LEU A 58 1.97 2.53 -0.80
N LEU A 59 2.98 1.65 -0.77
CA LEU A 59 3.05 0.50 -1.68
C LEU A 59 1.85 -0.42 -1.48
N ASP A 60 1.49 -0.75 -0.26
CA ASP A 60 0.34 -1.61 0.05
C ASP A 60 -0.97 -0.98 -0.43
N ARG A 61 -1.15 0.32 -0.26
CA ARG A 61 -2.36 1.02 -0.73
C ARG A 61 -2.45 1.14 -2.25
N ILE A 62 -1.33 1.37 -2.92
CA ILE A 62 -1.31 1.52 -4.38
C ILE A 62 -1.43 0.16 -5.07
N LEU A 63 -0.74 -0.84 -4.55
CA LEU A 63 -0.67 -2.17 -5.15
C LEU A 63 -1.86 -3.07 -4.78
N GLY A 64 -2.67 -2.68 -3.79
CA GLY A 64 -3.74 -3.51 -3.25
C GLY A 64 -4.71 -4.09 -4.30
N VAL A 65 -5.16 -3.28 -5.25
CA VAL A 65 -6.04 -3.71 -6.36
C VAL A 65 -5.32 -3.64 -7.71
N ASN A 66 -4.16 -2.98 -7.76
CA ASN A 66 -3.35 -2.88 -8.96
C ASN A 66 -2.21 -3.91 -8.90
N GLY A 67 -2.05 -4.68 -9.96
CA GLY A 67 -0.89 -5.58 -10.07
C GLY A 67 0.43 -4.82 -10.12
N HIS A 68 1.51 -5.47 -9.72
CA HIS A 68 2.87 -4.92 -9.80
C HIS A 68 3.32 -4.67 -11.24
N ALA A 69 2.83 -5.48 -12.19
CA ALA A 69 3.09 -5.33 -13.60
C ALA A 69 1.82 -5.57 -14.41
N THR A 70 1.69 -4.87 -15.53
CA THR A 70 0.58 -5.04 -16.47
C THR A 70 1.14 -5.30 -17.85
N ILE A 71 0.78 -6.42 -18.43
CA ILE A 71 1.10 -6.76 -19.82
C ILE A 71 -0.08 -6.33 -20.70
N ARG A 72 0.19 -5.55 -21.71
CA ARG A 72 -0.82 -5.09 -22.67
C ARG A 72 -0.52 -5.64 -24.05
N ALA A 73 -1.55 -6.11 -24.76
CA ALA A 73 -1.40 -6.50 -26.15
C ALA A 73 -1.09 -5.26 -27.00
N TYR A 74 -0.18 -5.40 -27.94
CA TYR A 74 0.12 -4.35 -28.93
C TYR A 74 -1.09 -4.09 -29.85
N GLU A 75 -1.78 -5.16 -30.23
CA GLU A 75 -3.02 -5.12 -30.99
C GLU A 75 -4.18 -5.43 -30.03
N SER A 76 -4.94 -4.48 -29.64
CA SER A 76 -6.14 -4.41 -28.80
C SER A 76 -6.66 -5.68 -28.04
N ARG A 77 -6.23 -6.91 -28.34
CA ARG A 77 -6.66 -8.15 -27.68
C ARG A 77 -5.55 -9.21 -27.64
N PHE A 78 -5.48 -9.96 -26.55
CA PHE A 78 -4.75 -11.24 -26.53
C PHE A 78 -5.60 -12.34 -27.18
N VAL A 79 -5.00 -13.15 -28.03
CA VAL A 79 -5.67 -14.27 -28.71
C VAL A 79 -5.98 -15.38 -27.71
N ASP A 80 -5.02 -15.67 -26.82
CA ASP A 80 -5.16 -16.69 -25.78
C ASP A 80 -4.67 -16.13 -24.44
N ARG A 81 -5.55 -15.40 -23.78
CA ARG A 81 -5.26 -14.71 -22.51
C ARG A 81 -5.07 -15.69 -21.36
N ASP A 82 -5.79 -16.83 -21.37
CA ASP A 82 -5.78 -17.76 -20.25
C ASP A 82 -4.51 -18.62 -20.29
N ALA A 83 -4.09 -19.08 -21.47
CA ALA A 83 -2.81 -19.75 -21.65
C ALA A 83 -1.63 -18.82 -21.34
N LEU A 84 -1.72 -17.54 -21.70
CA LEU A 84 -0.69 -16.55 -21.33
C LEU A 84 -0.62 -16.36 -19.81
N ALA A 85 -1.76 -16.25 -19.14
CA ALA A 85 -1.81 -16.13 -17.68
C ALA A 85 -1.21 -17.37 -16.99
N GLY A 86 -1.51 -18.58 -17.50
CA GLY A 86 -0.90 -19.83 -17.03
C GLY A 86 0.63 -19.81 -17.14
N ARG A 87 1.15 -19.47 -18.31
CA ARG A 87 2.60 -19.37 -18.53
C ARG A 87 3.29 -18.31 -17.65
N LEU A 88 2.61 -17.22 -17.38
CA LEU A 88 3.13 -16.18 -16.50
C LEU A 88 3.19 -16.61 -15.03
N GLN A 89 2.25 -17.47 -14.60
CA GLN A 89 2.28 -18.03 -13.23
C GLN A 89 3.45 -19.01 -13.00
N GLU A 90 4.00 -19.59 -14.08
CA GLU A 90 5.17 -20.47 -14.01
C GLU A 90 6.49 -19.70 -13.83
N VAL A 91 6.47 -18.37 -14.01
CA VAL A 91 7.67 -17.52 -13.85
C VAL A 91 7.95 -17.33 -12.37
N ASP A 92 9.20 -17.55 -11.96
CA ASP A 92 9.64 -17.35 -10.58
C ASP A 92 9.37 -15.92 -10.11
N GLY A 93 8.78 -15.79 -8.92
CA GLY A 93 8.40 -14.49 -8.34
C GLY A 93 7.00 -13.99 -8.75
N VAL A 94 6.29 -14.66 -9.64
CA VAL A 94 4.90 -14.33 -9.98
C VAL A 94 3.94 -15.05 -9.04
N VAL A 95 3.29 -14.30 -8.17
CA VAL A 95 2.31 -14.84 -7.20
C VAL A 95 0.94 -15.07 -7.86
N LEU A 96 0.50 -14.14 -8.68
CA LEU A 96 -0.80 -14.20 -9.35
C LEU A 96 -0.71 -13.51 -10.71
N ALA A 97 -1.13 -14.21 -11.76
CA ALA A 97 -1.36 -13.65 -13.08
C ALA A 97 -2.84 -13.82 -13.42
N THR A 98 -3.52 -12.72 -13.72
CA THR A 98 -4.94 -12.75 -14.05
C THR A 98 -5.25 -11.86 -15.26
N PRO A 99 -6.06 -12.33 -16.20
CA PRO A 99 -6.56 -11.48 -17.26
C PRO A 99 -7.51 -10.44 -16.65
N LEU A 100 -7.38 -9.20 -17.12
CA LEU A 100 -8.28 -8.14 -16.73
C LEU A 100 -8.73 -7.31 -17.94
N VAL A 101 -9.89 -6.71 -17.82
CA VAL A 101 -10.42 -5.77 -18.81
C VAL A 101 -10.58 -4.42 -18.11
N ASP A 102 -9.82 -3.42 -18.57
CA ASP A 102 -9.96 -2.04 -18.12
C ASP A 102 -10.77 -1.24 -19.14
N GLY A 103 -11.72 -0.49 -18.65
CA GLY A 103 -12.54 0.41 -19.44
C GLY A 103 -12.85 1.70 -18.70
N GLN A 104 -13.29 2.69 -19.46
CA GLN A 104 -13.84 3.93 -18.91
C GLN A 104 -15.33 3.99 -19.19
N ALA A 105 -16.09 4.39 -18.20
CA ALA A 105 -17.52 4.57 -18.34
C ALA A 105 -17.94 5.87 -17.63
N MET A 106 -19.08 6.40 -18.01
CA MET A 106 -19.73 7.46 -17.29
C MET A 106 -20.82 6.85 -16.40
N LEU A 107 -20.68 7.04 -15.11
CA LEU A 107 -21.70 6.72 -14.14
C LEU A 107 -22.71 7.86 -14.09
N SER A 108 -23.99 7.57 -14.30
CA SER A 108 -25.05 8.56 -14.22
C SER A 108 -26.04 8.19 -13.12
N SER A 109 -26.38 9.18 -12.29
CA SER A 109 -27.41 9.06 -11.24
C SER A 109 -28.12 10.40 -11.09
N GLY A 110 -29.38 10.45 -11.53
CA GLY A 110 -30.15 11.71 -11.58
C GLY A 110 -29.42 12.76 -12.42
N ASP A 111 -29.22 13.94 -11.84
CA ASP A 111 -28.58 15.08 -12.51
C ASP A 111 -27.03 15.03 -12.43
N ALA A 112 -26.46 14.03 -11.75
CA ALA A 112 -25.02 13.91 -11.60
C ALA A 112 -24.44 12.84 -12.54
N ALA A 113 -23.37 13.20 -13.25
CA ALA A 113 -22.60 12.28 -14.07
C ALA A 113 -21.11 12.35 -13.72
N ARG A 114 -20.43 11.20 -13.69
CA ARG A 114 -18.99 11.12 -13.39
C ARG A 114 -18.32 10.04 -14.20
N GLY A 115 -17.13 10.36 -14.71
CA GLY A 115 -16.24 9.38 -15.31
C GLY A 115 -15.71 8.41 -14.23
N VAL A 116 -15.81 7.12 -14.50
CA VAL A 116 -15.35 6.03 -13.64
C VAL A 116 -14.49 5.07 -14.44
N LEU A 117 -13.52 4.46 -13.78
CA LEU A 117 -12.78 3.32 -14.29
C LEU A 117 -13.57 2.04 -13.99
N LEU A 118 -13.80 1.27 -15.05
CA LEU A 118 -14.44 -0.03 -14.97
C LEU A 118 -13.36 -1.09 -15.10
N ARG A 119 -13.32 -2.03 -14.17
CA ARG A 119 -12.37 -3.15 -14.19
C ARG A 119 -13.13 -4.46 -14.11
N GLY A 120 -12.96 -5.30 -15.10
CA GLY A 120 -13.52 -6.65 -15.15
C GLY A 120 -12.44 -7.68 -14.87
N LEU A 121 -12.70 -8.55 -13.89
CA LEU A 121 -11.87 -9.67 -13.51
C LEU A 121 -12.74 -10.93 -13.38
N PRO A 122 -12.18 -12.13 -13.63
CA PRO A 122 -12.85 -13.38 -13.32
C PRO A 122 -13.14 -13.45 -11.81
N ILE A 123 -14.33 -13.93 -11.44
CA ILE A 123 -14.77 -13.95 -10.04
C ILE A 123 -13.89 -14.83 -9.14
N ASP A 124 -13.42 -15.95 -9.66
CA ASP A 124 -12.49 -16.86 -8.97
C ASP A 124 -11.16 -16.19 -8.65
N LYS A 125 -10.70 -15.28 -9.50
CA LYS A 125 -9.47 -14.50 -9.29
C LYS A 125 -9.71 -13.30 -8.38
N LEU A 126 -10.90 -12.73 -8.43
CA LEU A 126 -11.28 -11.64 -7.54
C LEU A 126 -11.27 -12.07 -6.06
N GLN A 127 -11.73 -13.28 -5.79
CA GLN A 127 -11.72 -13.87 -4.44
C GLN A 127 -10.30 -14.17 -3.92
N GLN A 128 -9.32 -14.31 -4.80
CA GLN A 128 -7.91 -14.55 -4.44
C GLN A 128 -7.12 -13.26 -4.16
N LEU A 129 -7.73 -12.09 -4.31
CA LEU A 129 -7.07 -10.81 -4.05
C LEU A 129 -7.09 -10.46 -2.55
N PRO A 130 -5.94 -10.48 -1.85
CA PRO A 130 -5.89 -10.19 -0.41
C PRO A 130 -6.42 -8.80 -0.06
N SER A 131 -6.31 -7.86 -0.98
CA SER A 131 -6.77 -6.48 -0.80
C SER A 131 -8.27 -6.30 -0.75
N LEU A 132 -9.05 -7.30 -1.18
CA LEU A 132 -10.51 -7.27 -1.08
C LEU A 132 -11.01 -7.98 0.16
N GLU A 133 -10.26 -8.94 0.68
CA GLU A 133 -10.58 -9.63 1.91
C GLU A 133 -10.49 -8.66 3.10
N GLY A 134 -11.60 -8.46 3.81
CA GLY A 134 -11.66 -7.51 4.94
C GLY A 134 -11.91 -6.04 4.57
N ASN A 135 -11.94 -5.67 3.30
CA ASN A 135 -12.21 -4.29 2.86
C ASN A 135 -13.61 -4.09 2.26
N ILE A 136 -14.48 -5.08 2.36
CA ILE A 136 -15.89 -4.97 1.96
C ILE A 136 -16.65 -4.31 3.12
N ILE A 137 -17.28 -3.17 2.84
CA ILE A 137 -18.05 -2.41 3.83
C ILE A 137 -19.48 -2.88 3.87
N GLU A 138 -20.10 -3.09 2.70
CA GLU A 138 -21.49 -3.55 2.55
C GLU A 138 -21.60 -4.56 1.43
N GLY A 139 -22.43 -5.60 1.59
CA GLY A 139 -22.63 -6.68 0.62
C GLY A 139 -21.63 -7.83 0.78
N ALA A 140 -21.59 -8.73 -0.17
CA ALA A 140 -20.66 -9.86 -0.20
C ALA A 140 -20.06 -10.07 -1.60
N LEU A 141 -18.82 -10.59 -1.66
CA LEU A 141 -18.20 -10.94 -2.95
C LEU A 141 -18.97 -12.04 -3.71
N ALA A 142 -19.66 -12.92 -2.99
CA ALA A 142 -20.51 -13.94 -3.59
C ALA A 142 -21.64 -13.36 -4.43
N ASP A 143 -22.14 -12.17 -4.08
CA ASP A 143 -23.21 -11.50 -4.81
C ASP A 143 -22.80 -11.03 -6.20
N LEU A 144 -21.48 -10.94 -6.45
CA LEU A 144 -20.93 -10.54 -7.75
C LEU A 144 -20.99 -11.64 -8.82
N ASP A 145 -21.28 -12.88 -8.44
CA ASP A 145 -21.49 -13.98 -9.39
C ASP A 145 -22.83 -13.85 -10.14
N ALA A 146 -23.77 -13.06 -9.60
CA ALA A 146 -25.02 -12.80 -10.27
C ALA A 146 -24.83 -11.93 -11.54
N PRO A 147 -25.59 -12.17 -12.60
CA PRO A 147 -25.49 -11.39 -13.82
C PRO A 147 -25.84 -9.91 -13.59
N LYS A 148 -25.08 -9.02 -14.22
CA LYS A 148 -25.29 -7.56 -14.14
C LYS A 148 -25.07 -6.97 -12.76
N THR A 149 -24.21 -7.56 -11.95
CA THR A 149 -23.77 -7.03 -10.67
C THR A 149 -22.40 -6.36 -10.78
N ILE A 150 -22.15 -5.37 -9.97
CA ILE A 150 -20.87 -4.68 -9.89
C ILE A 150 -20.56 -4.32 -8.44
N ALA A 151 -19.27 -4.31 -8.10
CA ALA A 151 -18.78 -3.70 -6.88
C ALA A 151 -18.37 -2.26 -7.16
N ILE A 152 -18.70 -1.35 -6.23
CA ILE A 152 -18.32 0.07 -6.34
C ILE A 152 -17.51 0.49 -5.12
N GLY A 153 -16.58 1.43 -5.32
CA GLY A 153 -15.80 1.95 -4.20
C GLY A 153 -16.69 2.69 -3.19
N ALA A 154 -16.47 2.47 -1.90
CA ALA A 154 -17.26 3.05 -0.81
C ALA A 154 -17.40 4.57 -0.91
N ARG A 155 -16.30 5.28 -1.20
CA ARG A 155 -16.35 6.75 -1.39
C ARG A 155 -17.21 7.19 -2.58
N LEU A 156 -17.31 6.34 -3.61
CA LEU A 156 -18.19 6.61 -4.74
C LEU A 156 -19.64 6.38 -4.34
N ALA A 157 -19.93 5.30 -3.60
CA ALA A 157 -21.25 4.99 -3.07
C ALA A 157 -21.76 6.11 -2.16
N GLU A 158 -20.97 6.54 -1.20
CA GLU A 158 -21.30 7.66 -0.30
C GLU A 158 -21.61 8.95 -1.06
N ARG A 159 -20.78 9.28 -2.05
CA ARG A 159 -20.92 10.53 -2.80
C ARG A 159 -22.21 10.61 -3.62
N PHE A 160 -22.67 9.48 -4.13
CA PHE A 160 -23.89 9.40 -4.94
C PHE A 160 -25.10 8.88 -4.14
N GLY A 161 -24.92 8.51 -2.88
CA GLY A 161 -25.96 7.94 -2.03
C GLY A 161 -26.41 6.56 -2.48
N PHE A 162 -25.55 5.77 -3.12
CA PHE A 162 -25.89 4.42 -3.57
C PHE A 162 -25.96 3.43 -2.42
N LYS A 163 -26.90 2.49 -2.53
CA LYS A 163 -27.05 1.37 -1.61
C LYS A 163 -26.92 0.04 -2.34
N VAL A 164 -26.56 -1.00 -1.59
CA VAL A 164 -26.50 -2.38 -2.13
C VAL A 164 -27.86 -2.77 -2.69
N GLY A 165 -27.86 -3.41 -3.86
CA GLY A 165 -29.08 -3.79 -4.59
C GLY A 165 -29.71 -2.69 -5.46
N GLN A 166 -29.17 -1.47 -5.44
CA GLN A 166 -29.66 -0.39 -6.28
C GLN A 166 -29.16 -0.53 -7.72
N LYS A 167 -30.05 -0.26 -8.70
CA LYS A 167 -29.67 -0.21 -10.11
C LYS A 167 -28.94 1.09 -10.42
N ILE A 168 -27.82 0.98 -11.11
CA ILE A 168 -27.03 2.13 -11.57
C ILE A 168 -26.86 2.07 -13.08
N SER A 169 -26.74 3.23 -13.71
CA SER A 169 -26.54 3.34 -15.16
C SER A 169 -25.09 3.67 -15.48
N LEU A 170 -24.47 2.81 -16.29
CA LEU A 170 -23.13 2.99 -16.80
C LEU A 170 -23.20 3.22 -18.32
N ILE A 171 -22.65 4.32 -18.77
CA ILE A 171 -22.61 4.68 -20.20
C ILE A 171 -21.16 4.51 -20.68
N SER A 172 -20.96 3.58 -21.60
CA SER A 172 -19.64 3.39 -22.22
C SER A 172 -19.45 4.34 -23.39
N PRO A 173 -18.31 5.04 -23.52
CA PRO A 173 -18.03 5.93 -24.64
C PRO A 173 -17.90 5.19 -25.98
N ARG A 174 -17.79 3.86 -25.99
CA ARG A 174 -17.70 3.05 -27.21
C ARG A 174 -19.04 2.54 -27.71
N GLY A 175 -20.15 2.97 -27.13
CA GLY A 175 -21.47 2.41 -27.40
C GLY A 175 -21.62 0.99 -26.85
N THR A 176 -22.83 0.53 -26.72
CA THR A 176 -23.19 -0.84 -26.35
C THR A 176 -22.70 -1.85 -27.36
#